data_4861293daf99a004dbc4007049a00b66
#
_entry.id   4861293daf99a004dbc4007049a00b66
#
_cell.length_a   1.000
_cell.length_b   1.000
_cell.length_c   1.000
_cell.angle_alpha   90.00
_cell.angle_beta   90.00
_cell.angle_gamma   90.00
#
_symmetry.space_group_name_H-M   'P 1'
#
loop_
_entity.id
_entity.type
_entity.pdbx_description
1 polymer ?
#
loop_
_entity_poly.entity_id
_entity_poly.type
_entity_poly.pdbx_seq_one_letter_code
_entity_poly.pdbx_strand_id
1 'polypeptide(L)'
;MAPQLDELDKSLENTEGLRVHVIEKKVPVELDGMDKFINIGVWFLFIIGGIVYMFKKAKAKTYFKQLEQKIQHDASTIDNYMVQRVTILKNAAKLLDKAVDLDKDTFTNIAKARSGIDPDVARNELQTTLENIDKKINIAFEKYPELKAHQEIAMAMQQNSYLQKEITAAREVYNDTVLEWNGLMFRWPTYMIVAAKRGYTTRIPFSTSAEVKKRAREVIF
;
A
#
# COMPACT_ATOMS: atom_id res chain seq x y z
N MET A 1 59.43 18.20 5.90
CA MET A 1 59.83 17.97 4.46
C MET A 1 60.28 19.31 3.90
N ALA A 2 61.50 19.40 3.32
CA ALA A 2 61.88 20.60 2.63
C ALA A 2 61.04 20.78 1.36
N PRO A 3 60.62 21.96 0.99
CA PRO A 3 59.88 22.19 -0.26
C PRO A 3 60.69 21.66 -1.44
N GLN A 4 60.06 20.86 -2.27
CA GLN A 4 60.72 20.21 -3.41
C GLN A 4 61.09 21.21 -4.54
N LEU A 5 60.58 22.43 -4.42
CA LEU A 5 60.89 23.57 -5.25
C LEU A 5 61.55 24.64 -4.37
N ASP A 6 62.87 24.68 -4.31
CA ASP A 6 63.62 25.69 -3.60
C ASP A 6 64.16 26.70 -4.64
N GLU A 7 63.50 27.83 -4.73
CA GLU A 7 63.92 28.96 -5.62
C GLU A 7 65.28 29.56 -5.18
N LEU A 8 65.78 29.19 -4.00
CA LEU A 8 67.07 29.65 -3.45
C LEU A 8 68.21 28.67 -3.72
N ASP A 9 67.94 27.55 -4.38
CA ASP A 9 68.97 26.55 -4.73
C ASP A 9 69.83 27.08 -5.90
N LYS A 10 70.91 27.75 -5.53
CA LYS A 10 71.88 28.35 -6.48
C LYS A 10 72.65 27.34 -7.33
N SER A 11 72.48 26.08 -7.07
CA SER A 11 73.11 25.01 -7.89
C SER A 11 72.54 24.93 -9.31
N LEU A 12 71.43 25.63 -9.56
CA LEU A 12 70.78 25.74 -10.86
C LEU A 12 71.10 27.02 -11.62
N GLU A 13 71.85 27.95 -11.03
CA GLU A 13 72.32 29.13 -11.72
C GLU A 13 73.38 28.79 -12.75
N ASN A 14 73.02 28.89 -14.02
CA ASN A 14 73.95 28.74 -15.11
C ASN A 14 74.67 30.07 -15.37
N THR A 15 75.97 30.12 -15.24
CA THR A 15 76.82 31.30 -15.36
C THR A 15 76.93 31.90 -16.77
N GLU A 16 76.30 31.31 -17.77
CA GLU A 16 76.24 31.79 -19.14
C GLU A 16 74.87 32.32 -19.53
N GLY A 17 74.60 33.56 -19.14
CA GLY A 17 73.58 34.51 -19.61
C GLY A 17 72.28 33.99 -20.17
N LEU A 18 71.13 34.51 -19.58
CA LEU A 18 69.77 34.52 -20.13
C LEU A 18 69.19 33.13 -20.54
N ARG A 19 69.15 32.22 -19.64
CA ARG A 19 68.18 31.11 -19.75
C ARG A 19 67.05 31.38 -18.75
N VAL A 20 65.83 31.46 -19.28
CA VAL A 20 64.63 31.41 -18.50
C VAL A 20 64.72 30.20 -17.57
N HIS A 21 64.50 30.36 -16.26
CA HIS A 21 64.50 29.27 -15.30
C HIS A 21 63.37 28.26 -15.66
N VAL A 22 63.75 27.26 -16.46
CA VAL A 22 62.86 26.14 -16.73
C VAL A 22 63.30 25.01 -15.79
N ILE A 23 62.34 24.49 -15.04
CA ILE A 23 62.57 23.30 -14.16
C ILE A 23 62.94 22.13 -15.06
N GLU A 24 64.21 21.83 -15.17
CA GLU A 24 64.71 20.69 -15.99
C GLU A 24 64.64 19.35 -15.24
N LYS A 25 64.46 19.41 -13.94
CA LYS A 25 64.39 18.21 -13.08
C LYS A 25 62.95 17.70 -12.98
N LYS A 26 62.71 16.46 -13.39
CA LYS A 26 61.43 15.78 -13.12
C LYS A 26 61.35 15.47 -11.61
N VAL A 27 60.44 16.09 -10.92
CA VAL A 27 60.16 15.85 -9.49
C VAL A 27 59.08 14.80 -9.40
N PRO A 28 59.36 13.62 -8.83
CA PRO A 28 58.30 12.62 -8.62
C PRO A 28 57.29 13.14 -7.60
N VAL A 29 56.00 12.98 -7.89
CA VAL A 29 54.95 13.25 -6.93
C VAL A 29 54.78 12.03 -6.04
N GLU A 30 55.18 12.15 -4.80
CA GLU A 30 55.02 11.09 -3.79
C GLU A 30 53.81 11.43 -2.92
N LEU A 31 52.88 10.46 -2.81
CA LEU A 31 51.73 10.57 -1.92
C LEU A 31 52.22 10.42 -0.48
N ASP A 32 51.89 11.39 0.35
CA ASP A 32 52.14 11.33 1.80
C ASP A 32 51.22 10.28 2.46
N GLY A 33 51.55 9.87 3.70
CA GLY A 33 50.77 8.91 4.47
C GLY A 33 49.33 9.37 4.69
N MET A 34 49.10 10.68 4.79
CA MET A 34 47.76 11.29 4.90
C MET A 34 46.93 11.11 3.62
N ASP A 35 47.55 11.29 2.44
CA ASP A 35 46.88 11.14 1.15
C ASP A 35 46.48 9.68 0.88
N LYS A 36 47.32 8.74 1.27
CA LYS A 36 47.02 7.30 1.21
C LYS A 36 45.88 6.95 2.17
N PHE A 37 45.90 7.50 3.39
CA PHE A 37 44.84 7.30 4.38
C PHE A 37 43.50 7.84 3.91
N ILE A 38 43.46 9.04 3.34
CA ILE A 38 42.25 9.67 2.80
C ILE A 38 41.69 8.81 1.65
N ASN A 39 42.54 8.40 0.71
CA ASN A 39 42.12 7.58 -0.43
C ASN A 39 41.50 6.23 0.01
N ILE A 40 42.13 5.54 0.94
CA ILE A 40 41.62 4.28 1.50
C ILE A 40 40.34 4.55 2.31
N GLY A 41 40.30 5.61 3.13
CA GLY A 41 39.15 5.98 3.96
C GLY A 41 37.90 6.28 3.15
N VAL A 42 38.02 6.95 2.01
CA VAL A 42 36.91 7.21 1.09
C VAL A 42 36.30 5.91 0.57
N TRP A 43 37.12 4.94 0.17
CA TRP A 43 36.63 3.62 -0.25
C TRP A 43 35.91 2.87 0.88
N PHE A 44 36.40 2.94 2.12
CA PHE A 44 35.72 2.34 3.27
C PHE A 44 34.32 2.96 3.51
N LEU A 45 34.17 4.28 3.36
CA LEU A 45 32.87 4.96 3.49
C LEU A 45 31.87 4.46 2.44
N PHE A 46 32.30 4.25 1.20
CA PHE A 46 31.44 3.69 0.15
C PHE A 46 31.04 2.24 0.44
N ILE A 47 31.95 1.41 0.94
CA ILE A 47 31.68 0.00 1.28
C ILE A 47 30.68 -0.06 2.43
N ILE A 48 30.91 0.68 3.52
CA ILE A 48 30.03 0.71 4.70
C ILE A 48 28.65 1.25 4.28
N GLY A 49 28.61 2.35 3.52
CA GLY A 49 27.36 2.91 2.98
C GLY A 49 26.59 1.90 2.12
N GLY A 50 27.29 1.14 1.29
CA GLY A 50 26.72 0.07 0.46
C GLY A 50 26.12 -1.06 1.30
N ILE A 51 26.81 -1.51 2.34
CA ILE A 51 26.34 -2.54 3.26
C ILE A 51 25.07 -2.05 4.01
N VAL A 52 25.09 -0.84 4.57
CA VAL A 52 23.93 -0.24 5.25
C VAL A 52 22.74 -0.13 4.30
N TYR A 53 22.98 0.29 3.05
CA TYR A 53 21.93 0.35 2.04
C TYR A 53 21.35 -1.02 1.70
N MET A 54 22.18 -2.06 1.65
CA MET A 54 21.72 -3.44 1.43
C MET A 54 20.79 -3.91 2.55
N PHE A 55 21.14 -3.63 3.82
CA PHE A 55 20.27 -3.94 4.97
C PHE A 55 18.95 -3.16 4.92
N LYS A 56 18.98 -1.87 4.58
CA LYS A 56 17.76 -1.06 4.39
C LYS A 56 16.86 -1.63 3.30
N LYS A 57 17.42 -2.10 2.18
CA LYS A 57 16.67 -2.77 1.11
C LYS A 57 16.04 -4.09 1.57
N ALA A 58 16.80 -4.91 2.32
CA ALA A 58 16.27 -6.15 2.86
C ALA A 58 15.09 -5.89 3.81
N LYS A 59 15.23 -4.91 4.71
CA LYS A 59 14.16 -4.48 5.62
C LYS A 59 12.92 -3.97 4.86
N ALA A 60 13.11 -3.12 3.86
CA ALA A 60 12.01 -2.63 3.03
C ALA A 60 11.28 -3.76 2.29
N LYS A 61 12.02 -4.74 1.75
CA LYS A 61 11.43 -5.93 1.12
C LYS A 61 10.57 -6.74 2.10
N THR A 62 11.07 -6.96 3.31
CA THR A 62 10.34 -7.70 4.34
C THR A 62 9.07 -6.94 4.74
N TYR A 63 9.16 -5.63 4.87
CA TYR A 63 8.03 -4.79 5.24
C TYR A 63 6.93 -4.80 4.19
N PHE A 64 7.25 -4.70 2.89
CA PHE A 64 6.28 -4.88 1.83
C PHE A 64 5.57 -6.25 1.87
N LYS A 65 6.31 -7.32 2.16
CA LYS A 65 5.71 -8.65 2.32
C LYS A 65 4.75 -8.72 3.51
N GLN A 66 5.10 -8.09 4.63
CA GLN A 66 4.22 -8.02 5.80
C GLN A 66 2.93 -7.24 5.50
N LEU A 67 3.04 -6.10 4.82
CA LEU A 67 1.87 -5.35 4.39
C LEU A 67 1.01 -6.11 3.39
N GLU A 68 1.60 -6.83 2.45
CA GLU A 68 0.87 -7.67 1.52
C GLU A 68 0.05 -8.73 2.24
N GLN A 69 0.65 -9.43 3.22
CA GLN A 69 -0.05 -10.40 4.05
C GLN A 69 -1.16 -9.75 4.89
N LYS A 70 -0.90 -8.55 5.43
CA LYS A 70 -1.90 -7.81 6.19
C LYS A 70 -3.09 -7.41 5.31
N ILE A 71 -2.85 -6.89 4.11
CA ILE A 71 -3.91 -6.58 3.13
C ILE A 71 -4.74 -7.82 2.81
N GLN A 72 -4.10 -8.98 2.59
CA GLN A 72 -4.81 -10.24 2.34
C GLN A 72 -5.65 -10.69 3.54
N HIS A 73 -5.12 -10.55 4.75
CA HIS A 73 -5.84 -10.87 5.98
C HIS A 73 -7.07 -9.97 6.16
N ASP A 74 -6.90 -8.67 6.03
CA ASP A 74 -7.97 -7.68 6.18
C ASP A 74 -9.06 -7.91 5.12
N ALA A 75 -8.66 -8.18 3.87
CA ALA A 75 -9.56 -8.54 2.78
C ALA A 75 -10.35 -9.82 3.08
N SER A 76 -9.69 -10.86 3.58
CA SER A 76 -10.34 -12.12 3.97
C SER A 76 -11.35 -11.94 5.11
N THR A 77 -11.07 -11.05 6.05
CA THR A 77 -11.99 -10.71 7.14
C THR A 77 -13.27 -10.08 6.61
N ILE A 78 -13.14 -9.13 5.68
CA ILE A 78 -14.29 -8.51 5.00
C ILE A 78 -15.10 -9.56 4.24
N ASP A 79 -14.43 -10.43 3.47
CA ASP A 79 -15.10 -11.49 2.70
C ASP A 79 -15.88 -12.44 3.61
N ASN A 80 -15.32 -12.80 4.76
CA ASN A 80 -16.00 -13.66 5.75
C ASN A 80 -17.28 -13.00 6.29
N TYR A 81 -17.25 -11.73 6.66
CA TYR A 81 -18.43 -11.01 7.11
C TYR A 81 -19.47 -10.85 5.99
N MET A 82 -19.04 -10.61 4.76
CA MET A 82 -19.96 -10.55 3.61
C MET A 82 -20.66 -11.88 3.35
N VAL A 83 -19.94 -13.01 3.43
CA VAL A 83 -20.52 -14.35 3.26
C VAL A 83 -21.55 -14.66 4.35
N GLN A 84 -21.25 -14.32 5.60
CA GLN A 84 -22.20 -14.46 6.70
C GLN A 84 -23.45 -13.61 6.45
N ARG A 85 -23.28 -12.35 6.03
CA ARG A 85 -24.38 -11.44 5.71
C ARG A 85 -25.26 -11.99 4.56
N VAL A 86 -24.65 -12.52 3.48
CA VAL A 86 -25.37 -13.21 2.39
C VAL A 86 -26.24 -14.31 2.94
N THR A 87 -25.69 -15.15 3.82
CA THR A 87 -26.41 -16.30 4.39
C THR A 87 -27.61 -15.85 5.23
N ILE A 88 -27.44 -14.83 6.06
CA ILE A 88 -28.50 -14.27 6.90
C ILE A 88 -29.61 -13.66 6.05
N LEU A 89 -29.26 -12.81 5.08
CA LEU A 89 -30.23 -12.16 4.21
C LEU A 89 -30.95 -13.19 3.32
N LYS A 90 -30.29 -14.24 2.87
CA LYS A 90 -30.91 -15.35 2.13
C LYS A 90 -31.93 -16.11 3.00
N ASN A 91 -31.63 -16.35 4.27
CA ASN A 91 -32.54 -17.01 5.18
C ASN A 91 -33.74 -16.11 5.52
N ALA A 92 -33.49 -14.82 5.80
CA ALA A 92 -34.56 -13.84 6.01
C ALA A 92 -35.48 -13.73 4.78
N ALA A 93 -34.92 -13.68 3.58
CA ALA A 93 -35.68 -13.62 2.34
C ALA A 93 -36.54 -14.86 2.11
N LYS A 94 -36.05 -16.05 2.45
CA LYS A 94 -36.85 -17.30 2.35
C LYS A 94 -38.05 -17.29 3.30
N LEU A 95 -37.88 -16.72 4.51
CA LEU A 95 -39.00 -16.54 5.46
C LEU A 95 -40.03 -15.53 4.96
N LEU A 96 -39.61 -14.63 4.08
CA LEU A 96 -40.42 -13.59 3.47
C LEU A 96 -40.86 -13.93 2.04
N ASP A 97 -40.74 -15.18 1.59
CA ASP A 97 -40.87 -15.65 0.20
C ASP A 97 -42.12 -15.13 -0.54
N LYS A 98 -43.21 -14.92 0.18
CA LYS A 98 -44.46 -14.34 -0.36
C LYS A 98 -44.50 -12.80 -0.40
N ALA A 99 -43.59 -12.14 0.31
CA ALA A 99 -43.60 -10.67 0.50
C ALA A 99 -42.42 -10.00 -0.25
N VAL A 100 -41.38 -10.73 -0.54
CA VAL A 100 -40.15 -10.22 -1.19
C VAL A 100 -39.89 -11.03 -2.45
N ASP A 101 -40.16 -10.43 -3.61
CA ASP A 101 -39.74 -10.98 -4.90
C ASP A 101 -38.22 -10.77 -5.06
N LEU A 102 -37.46 -11.73 -4.57
CA LEU A 102 -36.03 -11.81 -4.77
C LEU A 102 -35.74 -12.70 -5.97
N ASP A 103 -35.38 -12.07 -7.04
CA ASP A 103 -35.00 -12.69 -8.29
C ASP A 103 -33.86 -13.70 -8.03
N LYS A 104 -34.00 -14.94 -8.54
CA LYS A 104 -32.97 -16.00 -8.45
C LYS A 104 -31.62 -15.50 -8.97
N ASP A 105 -31.63 -14.55 -9.92
CA ASP A 105 -30.45 -13.92 -10.50
C ASP A 105 -29.65 -13.09 -9.49
N THR A 106 -30.29 -12.53 -8.46
CA THR A 106 -29.61 -11.75 -7.42
C THR A 106 -28.60 -12.59 -6.65
N PHE A 107 -28.94 -13.84 -6.30
CA PHE A 107 -28.04 -14.76 -5.62
C PHE A 107 -27.02 -15.40 -6.56
N THR A 108 -27.36 -15.55 -7.84
CA THR A 108 -26.42 -16.03 -8.88
C THR A 108 -25.35 -15.00 -9.15
N ASN A 109 -25.69 -13.70 -9.13
CA ASN A 109 -24.74 -12.60 -9.28
C ASN A 109 -23.75 -12.52 -8.12
N ILE A 110 -24.17 -12.84 -6.90
CA ILE A 110 -23.27 -12.97 -5.75
C ILE A 110 -22.21 -14.06 -5.98
N ALA A 111 -22.60 -15.19 -6.54
CA ALA A 111 -21.68 -16.29 -6.86
C ALA A 111 -20.72 -15.91 -7.98
N LYS A 112 -21.19 -15.17 -8.99
CA LYS A 112 -20.37 -14.66 -10.11
C LYS A 112 -19.37 -13.59 -9.65
N ALA A 113 -19.77 -12.67 -8.77
CA ALA A 113 -18.89 -11.64 -8.22
C ALA A 113 -17.68 -12.23 -7.48
N ARG A 114 -17.82 -13.43 -6.90
CA ARG A 114 -16.71 -14.16 -6.25
C ARG A 114 -15.71 -14.79 -7.23
N SER A 115 -16.07 -14.98 -8.48
CA SER A 115 -15.21 -15.54 -9.54
C SER A 115 -14.57 -14.49 -10.43
N GLY A 116 -14.75 -13.18 -10.13
CA GLY A 116 -14.27 -12.07 -10.93
C GLY A 116 -12.75 -11.93 -10.94
N ILE A 117 -12.24 -11.28 -11.99
CA ILE A 117 -10.82 -11.12 -12.30
C ILE A 117 -10.12 -10.17 -11.30
N ASP A 118 -10.86 -9.17 -10.77
CA ASP A 118 -10.34 -8.22 -9.78
C ASP A 118 -11.12 -8.37 -8.45
N PRO A 119 -10.47 -8.89 -7.39
CA PRO A 119 -11.13 -9.09 -6.10
C PRO A 119 -11.69 -7.82 -5.47
N ASP A 120 -11.06 -6.66 -5.68
CA ASP A 120 -11.46 -5.40 -5.05
C ASP A 120 -12.73 -4.84 -5.74
N VAL A 121 -12.85 -4.98 -7.05
CA VAL A 121 -14.06 -4.63 -7.82
C VAL A 121 -15.20 -5.58 -7.43
N ALA A 122 -14.94 -6.88 -7.38
CA ALA A 122 -15.93 -7.89 -7.01
C ALA A 122 -16.52 -7.67 -5.61
N ARG A 123 -15.71 -7.24 -4.64
CA ARG A 123 -16.17 -6.90 -3.29
C ARG A 123 -17.09 -5.69 -3.27
N ASN A 124 -16.80 -4.67 -4.06
CA ASN A 124 -17.64 -3.48 -4.17
C ASN A 124 -19.01 -3.82 -4.81
N GLU A 125 -19.04 -4.67 -5.84
CA GLU A 125 -20.27 -5.15 -6.47
C GLU A 125 -21.10 -5.99 -5.51
N LEU A 126 -20.48 -6.92 -4.80
CA LEU A 126 -21.13 -7.75 -3.79
C LEU A 126 -21.78 -6.90 -2.69
N GLN A 127 -21.09 -5.87 -2.22
CA GLN A 127 -21.66 -4.95 -1.25
C GLN A 127 -22.90 -4.23 -1.77
N THR A 128 -22.85 -3.70 -2.98
CA THR A 128 -24.00 -3.02 -3.61
C THR A 128 -25.20 -3.97 -3.74
N THR A 129 -24.95 -5.23 -4.08
CA THR A 129 -25.99 -6.25 -4.17
C THR A 129 -26.62 -6.52 -2.79
N LEU A 130 -25.81 -6.67 -1.74
CA LEU A 130 -26.28 -6.87 -0.37
C LEU A 130 -27.11 -5.68 0.16
N GLU A 131 -26.71 -4.46 -0.16
CA GLU A 131 -27.46 -3.26 0.19
C GLU A 131 -28.83 -3.22 -0.53
N ASN A 132 -28.90 -3.65 -1.76
CA ASN A 132 -30.15 -3.74 -2.50
C ASN A 132 -31.11 -4.80 -1.95
N ILE A 133 -30.60 -5.95 -1.50
CA ILE A 133 -31.39 -6.98 -0.82
C ILE A 133 -31.95 -6.44 0.49
N ASP A 134 -31.10 -5.81 1.28
CA ASP A 134 -31.50 -5.20 2.57
C ASP A 134 -32.59 -4.16 2.39
N LYS A 135 -32.50 -3.30 1.37
CA LYS A 135 -33.56 -2.36 0.99
C LYS A 135 -34.89 -3.06 0.65
N LYS A 136 -34.86 -4.11 -0.19
CA LYS A 136 -36.06 -4.86 -0.57
C LYS A 136 -36.76 -5.46 0.66
N ILE A 137 -35.96 -6.01 1.60
CA ILE A 137 -36.48 -6.55 2.85
C ILE A 137 -37.12 -5.43 3.70
N ASN A 138 -36.50 -4.28 3.80
CA ASN A 138 -37.03 -3.14 4.58
C ASN A 138 -38.34 -2.60 3.96
N ILE A 139 -38.42 -2.50 2.63
CA ILE A 139 -39.68 -2.14 1.93
C ILE A 139 -40.78 -3.16 2.20
N ALA A 140 -40.48 -4.45 2.25
CA ALA A 140 -41.44 -5.48 2.60
C ALA A 140 -41.97 -5.30 4.07
N PHE A 141 -41.08 -4.92 4.98
CA PHE A 141 -41.49 -4.59 6.35
C PHE A 141 -42.39 -3.34 6.47
N GLU A 142 -42.21 -2.35 5.62
CA GLU A 142 -43.07 -1.19 5.56
C GLU A 142 -44.46 -1.57 5.05
N LYS A 143 -44.49 -2.48 4.03
CA LYS A 143 -45.74 -2.93 3.42
C LYS A 143 -46.52 -3.95 4.28
N TYR A 144 -45.79 -4.75 5.06
CA TYR A 144 -46.32 -5.83 5.90
C TYR A 144 -45.75 -5.74 7.33
N PRO A 145 -46.23 -4.83 8.20
CA PRO A 145 -45.66 -4.60 9.51
C PRO A 145 -45.69 -5.82 10.43
N GLU A 146 -46.66 -6.72 10.24
CA GLU A 146 -46.82 -7.97 10.95
C GLU A 146 -45.59 -8.92 10.78
N LEU A 147 -44.85 -8.79 9.71
CA LEU A 147 -43.65 -9.59 9.47
C LEU A 147 -42.51 -9.25 10.45
N LYS A 148 -42.50 -8.03 11.00
CA LYS A 148 -41.54 -7.62 12.05
C LYS A 148 -41.80 -8.34 13.40
N ALA A 149 -42.99 -8.82 13.61
CA ALA A 149 -43.34 -9.54 14.84
C ALA A 149 -42.78 -10.96 14.87
N HIS A 150 -42.33 -11.49 13.73
CA HIS A 150 -41.66 -12.79 13.69
C HIS A 150 -40.25 -12.71 14.28
N GLN A 151 -40.05 -13.36 15.41
CA GLN A 151 -38.82 -13.32 16.19
C GLN A 151 -37.59 -13.69 15.36
N GLU A 152 -37.70 -14.71 14.50
CA GLU A 152 -36.60 -15.20 13.64
C GLU A 152 -36.15 -14.12 12.64
N ILE A 153 -37.09 -13.38 12.06
CA ILE A 153 -36.81 -12.30 11.11
C ILE A 153 -36.19 -11.13 11.87
N ALA A 154 -36.70 -10.74 13.01
CA ALA A 154 -36.14 -9.69 13.82
C ALA A 154 -34.68 -9.98 14.23
N MET A 155 -34.40 -11.21 14.66
CA MET A 155 -33.05 -11.66 14.99
C MET A 155 -32.12 -11.63 13.76
N ALA A 156 -32.58 -12.09 12.60
CA ALA A 156 -31.81 -12.07 11.35
C ALA A 156 -31.45 -10.62 10.95
N MET A 157 -32.37 -9.69 11.06
CA MET A 157 -32.11 -8.28 10.72
C MET A 157 -31.20 -7.59 11.75
N GLN A 158 -31.31 -7.92 13.04
CA GLN A 158 -30.36 -7.46 14.04
C GLN A 158 -28.96 -7.94 13.74
N GLN A 159 -28.81 -9.20 13.42
CA GLN A 159 -27.51 -9.79 13.04
C GLN A 159 -26.96 -9.21 11.73
N ASN A 160 -27.82 -8.94 10.74
CA ASN A 160 -27.46 -8.23 9.52
C ASN A 160 -26.92 -6.83 9.81
N SER A 161 -27.58 -6.07 10.69
CA SER A 161 -27.11 -4.73 11.11
C SER A 161 -25.78 -4.80 11.85
N TYR A 162 -25.58 -5.80 12.70
CA TYR A 162 -24.30 -6.03 13.36
C TYR A 162 -23.18 -6.29 12.33
N LEU A 163 -23.39 -7.23 11.41
CA LEU A 163 -22.41 -7.53 10.38
C LEU A 163 -22.10 -6.33 9.46
N GLN A 164 -23.09 -5.47 9.22
CA GLN A 164 -22.88 -4.23 8.45
C GLN A 164 -21.88 -3.31 9.15
N LYS A 165 -21.96 -3.20 10.48
CA LYS A 165 -21.01 -2.41 11.28
C LYS A 165 -19.62 -3.03 11.25
N GLU A 166 -19.53 -4.36 11.40
CA GLU A 166 -18.25 -5.09 11.33
C GLU A 166 -17.59 -4.95 9.97
N ILE A 167 -18.36 -5.05 8.88
CA ILE A 167 -17.84 -4.82 7.52
C ILE A 167 -17.31 -3.38 7.39
N THR A 168 -18.02 -2.39 7.94
CA THR A 168 -17.57 -0.98 7.87
C THR A 168 -16.24 -0.81 8.60
N ALA A 169 -16.13 -1.32 9.83
CA ALA A 169 -14.90 -1.26 10.61
C ALA A 169 -13.74 -2.01 9.92
N ALA A 170 -13.99 -3.21 9.41
CA ALA A 170 -12.98 -3.97 8.70
C ALA A 170 -12.48 -3.27 7.40
N ARG A 171 -13.37 -2.53 6.72
CA ARG A 171 -13.01 -1.72 5.54
C ARG A 171 -12.14 -0.53 5.89
N GLU A 172 -12.34 0.11 7.03
CA GLU A 172 -11.47 1.17 7.52
C GLU A 172 -10.05 0.65 7.74
N VAL A 173 -9.91 -0.48 8.44
CA VAL A 173 -8.62 -1.14 8.67
C VAL A 173 -7.94 -1.53 7.36
N TYR A 174 -8.68 -2.09 6.41
CA TYR A 174 -8.18 -2.42 5.08
C TYR A 174 -7.67 -1.17 4.33
N ASN A 175 -8.47 -0.11 4.34
CA ASN A 175 -8.13 1.15 3.66
C ASN A 175 -6.90 1.82 4.26
N ASP A 176 -6.72 1.77 5.58
CA ASP A 176 -5.53 2.27 6.26
C ASP A 176 -4.29 1.48 5.82
N THR A 177 -4.39 0.15 5.72
CA THR A 177 -3.30 -0.70 5.25
C THR A 177 -2.97 -0.43 3.77
N VAL A 178 -3.98 -0.20 2.93
CA VAL A 178 -3.81 0.19 1.52
C VAL A 178 -3.18 1.58 1.40
N LEU A 179 -3.57 2.53 2.24
CA LEU A 179 -2.97 3.87 2.28
C LEU A 179 -1.48 3.79 2.63
N GLU A 180 -1.12 2.99 3.63
CA GLU A 180 0.27 2.75 4.01
C GLU A 180 1.05 2.11 2.86
N TRP A 181 0.51 1.06 2.22
CA TRP A 181 1.10 0.42 1.04
C TRP A 181 1.36 1.43 -0.07
N ASN A 182 0.35 2.21 -0.45
CA ASN A 182 0.45 3.20 -1.51
C ASN A 182 1.46 4.31 -1.18
N GLY A 183 1.51 4.76 0.07
CA GLY A 183 2.47 5.76 0.53
C GLY A 183 3.92 5.28 0.45
N LEU A 184 4.16 3.99 0.70
CA LEU A 184 5.50 3.41 0.58
C LEU A 184 5.99 3.28 -0.85
N MET A 185 5.09 3.11 -1.83
CA MET A 185 5.47 3.02 -3.25
C MET A 185 6.30 4.21 -3.72
N PHE A 186 6.01 5.40 -3.19
CA PHE A 186 6.64 6.66 -3.57
C PHE A 186 7.69 7.13 -2.56
N ARG A 187 7.95 6.37 -1.50
CA ARG A 187 8.92 6.75 -0.47
C ARG A 187 10.35 6.52 -0.95
N TRP A 188 10.97 7.59 -1.43
CA TRP A 188 12.35 7.61 -1.92
C TRP A 188 13.37 7.48 -0.77
N PRO A 189 14.56 6.91 -0.99
CA PRO A 189 14.95 6.16 -2.19
C PRO A 189 14.66 4.65 -2.08
N THR A 190 14.71 4.07 -0.88
CA THR A 190 14.83 2.62 -0.68
C THR A 190 13.55 1.87 -1.04
N TYR A 191 12.39 2.34 -0.53
CA TYR A 191 11.11 1.68 -0.75
C TYR A 191 10.69 1.78 -2.22
N MET A 192 10.81 2.95 -2.83
CA MET A 192 10.50 3.17 -4.25
C MET A 192 11.33 2.27 -5.16
N ILE A 193 12.64 2.13 -4.89
CA ILE A 193 13.52 1.24 -5.66
C ILE A 193 13.13 -0.23 -5.48
N VAL A 194 12.77 -0.64 -4.27
CA VAL A 194 12.31 -2.02 -4.02
C VAL A 194 10.98 -2.29 -4.71
N ALA A 195 10.02 -1.36 -4.64
CA ALA A 195 8.72 -1.47 -5.30
C ALA A 195 8.87 -1.60 -6.82
N ALA A 196 9.65 -0.71 -7.46
CA ALA A 196 9.91 -0.74 -8.89
C ALA A 196 10.57 -2.05 -9.34
N LYS A 197 11.60 -2.52 -8.61
CA LYS A 197 12.28 -3.79 -8.93
C LYS A 197 11.41 -5.03 -8.75
N ARG A 198 10.37 -4.95 -7.94
CA ARG A 198 9.42 -6.04 -7.68
C ARG A 198 8.18 -5.98 -8.55
N GLY A 199 8.02 -4.92 -9.33
CA GLY A 199 6.80 -4.71 -10.12
C GLY A 199 5.56 -4.49 -9.26
N TYR A 200 5.73 -3.98 -8.02
CA TYR A 200 4.60 -3.65 -7.16
C TYR A 200 3.82 -2.47 -7.73
N THR A 201 2.51 -2.53 -7.62
CA THR A 201 1.59 -1.47 -8.04
C THR A 201 0.79 -0.94 -6.85
N THR A 202 0.25 0.25 -6.98
CA THR A 202 -0.70 0.78 -6.02
C THR A 202 -1.96 -0.07 -5.98
N ARG A 203 -2.63 -0.11 -4.82
CA ARG A 203 -3.88 -0.83 -4.61
C ARG A 203 -5.05 0.14 -4.52
N ILE A 204 -6.23 -0.33 -4.91
CA ILE A 204 -7.44 0.46 -4.89
C ILE A 204 -8.11 0.27 -3.51
N PRO A 205 -8.37 1.36 -2.75
CA PRO A 205 -9.09 1.25 -1.49
C PRO A 205 -10.56 0.89 -1.73
N PHE A 206 -11.20 0.30 -0.74
CA PHE A 206 -12.65 0.14 -0.74
C PHE A 206 -13.33 1.50 -0.85
N SER A 207 -14.15 1.69 -1.86
CA SER A 207 -14.95 2.90 -2.02
C SER A 207 -16.40 2.64 -1.64
N THR A 208 -17.03 3.63 -1.02
CA THR A 208 -18.48 3.63 -0.83
C THR A 208 -19.14 3.79 -2.19
N SER A 209 -20.26 3.10 -2.43
CA SER A 209 -20.97 3.20 -3.70
C SER A 209 -21.35 4.66 -4.02
N ALA A 210 -21.45 5.00 -5.31
CA ALA A 210 -21.82 6.34 -5.76
C ALA A 210 -23.17 6.78 -5.20
N GLU A 211 -24.10 5.84 -4.99
CA GLU A 211 -25.41 6.11 -4.39
C GLU A 211 -25.34 6.52 -2.93
N VAL A 212 -24.50 5.86 -2.11
CA VAL A 212 -24.32 6.23 -0.70
C VAL A 212 -23.67 7.61 -0.59
N LYS A 213 -22.69 7.91 -1.46
CA LYS A 213 -22.11 9.25 -1.54
C LYS A 213 -23.14 10.31 -1.97
N LYS A 214 -24.03 9.98 -2.90
CA LYS A 214 -25.10 10.88 -3.33
C LYS A 214 -26.06 11.16 -2.19
N ARG A 215 -26.56 10.13 -1.47
CA ARG A 215 -27.44 10.28 -0.31
C ARG A 215 -26.79 11.08 0.82
N ALA A 216 -25.51 10.83 1.14
CA ALA A 216 -24.81 11.60 2.14
C ALA A 216 -24.71 13.09 1.80
N ARG A 217 -24.77 13.45 0.51
CA ARG A 217 -24.84 14.85 0.06
C ARG A 217 -26.25 15.41 0.07
N GLU A 218 -27.27 14.58 -0.11
CA GLU A 218 -28.69 14.98 -0.15
C GLU A 218 -29.29 15.17 1.25
N VAL A 219 -28.69 14.62 2.31
CA VAL A 219 -29.18 14.69 3.70
C VAL A 219 -28.66 15.93 4.46
N ILE A 220 -27.99 16.88 3.79
CA ILE A 220 -27.45 18.06 4.47
C ILE A 220 -28.41 19.26 4.41
N PHE A 221 -29.73 19.07 4.44
CA PHE A 221 -30.67 20.18 4.79
C PHE A 221 -32.09 19.63 4.91
#